data_a2bf758de692f2fdf8da9b0ea9509441
#
_entry.id   a2bf758de692f2fdf8da9b0ea9509441
#
_cell.length_a   1.000
_cell.length_b   1.000
_cell.length_c   1.000
_cell.angle_alpha   90.00
_cell.angle_beta   90.00
_cell.angle_gamma   90.00
#
_symmetry.space_group_name_H-M   'P 1'
#
loop_
_entity.id
_entity.type
_entity.pdbx_description
1 polymer ?
#
loop_
_entity_poly.entity_id
_entity_poly.type
_entity_poly.pdbx_seq_one_letter_code
_entity_poly.pdbx_strand_id
1 'polypeptide(L)'
;MPTTRRCAKRYNALASNSKALAAWMLSLSFADAAPPQRRNWCQRIVLTALLLSLSMLTACMHAPRTPAGSAQADIWSGRLSLQVHSEPVQSFSAGFELKGSPAQGELLLSSPLGNTLLAARWTPLEAVLEESGKIRRFSHIDALIEQSTGAALPVAALFDWLHGKPGQQQGWNADLGQLAQGRISAQRSKPLPRADLRIVLDRPAP
;
A
#
# COMPACT_ATOMS: atom_id res chain seq x y z
N MET A 1 47.13 1.94 32.78
CA MET A 1 48.28 2.84 32.70
C MET A 1 49.08 2.48 31.45
N PRO A 2 49.60 3.40 30.67
CA PRO A 2 49.14 4.69 30.13
C PRO A 2 48.96 4.57 28.61
N THR A 3 48.28 5.48 27.88
CA THR A 3 48.89 6.65 27.27
C THR A 3 47.83 7.43 26.50
N THR A 4 47.32 8.44 27.10
CA THR A 4 46.77 9.62 26.46
C THR A 4 47.92 10.54 26.04
N ARG A 5 48.29 10.62 24.77
CA ARG A 5 49.10 11.74 24.22
C ARG A 5 49.29 11.52 22.70
N ARG A 6 48.33 11.94 21.88
CA ARG A 6 48.57 12.31 20.44
C ARG A 6 47.34 12.97 19.82
N CYS A 7 46.89 14.08 20.35
CA CYS A 7 45.87 14.93 19.68
C CYS A 7 46.08 16.43 19.96
N ALA A 8 47.32 16.90 20.06
CA ALA A 8 47.59 18.31 20.29
C ALA A 8 48.67 18.90 19.33
N LYS A 9 48.69 18.53 18.06
CA LYS A 9 49.71 19.05 17.12
C LYS A 9 49.22 19.31 15.70
N ARG A 10 47.93 19.68 15.54
CA ARG A 10 47.40 20.08 14.20
C ARG A 10 46.57 21.37 14.22
N TYR A 11 46.69 22.22 15.23
CA TYR A 11 45.89 23.46 15.32
C TYR A 11 46.67 24.75 15.06
N ASN A 12 47.98 24.72 14.75
CA ASN A 12 48.78 25.93 14.63
C ASN A 12 49.30 26.21 13.20
N ALA A 13 48.72 25.66 12.15
CA ALA A 13 49.18 25.91 10.78
C ALA A 13 48.22 26.69 9.87
N LEU A 14 47.14 27.26 10.38
CA LEU A 14 46.13 27.99 9.60
C LEU A 14 45.99 29.49 9.97
N ALA A 15 46.85 30.03 10.79
CA ALA A 15 46.77 31.43 11.20
C ALA A 15 47.75 32.38 10.48
N SER A 16 48.36 31.99 9.34
CA SER A 16 49.40 32.80 8.69
C SER A 16 49.03 33.31 7.30
N ASN A 17 47.79 33.14 6.80
CA ASN A 17 47.47 33.53 5.42
C ASN A 17 46.37 34.61 5.30
N SER A 18 46.06 35.33 6.36
CA SER A 18 45.02 36.38 6.32
C SER A 18 45.54 37.80 6.02
N LYS A 19 46.83 37.97 5.77
CA LYS A 19 47.42 39.30 5.47
C LYS A 19 47.73 39.54 4.00
N ALA A 20 47.56 38.56 3.10
CA ALA A 20 47.82 38.70 1.69
C ALA A 20 46.60 39.05 0.82
N LEU A 21 45.40 39.04 1.35
CA LEU A 21 44.19 39.34 0.59
C LEU A 21 43.64 40.78 0.76
N ALA A 22 44.26 41.58 1.65
CA ALA A 22 43.86 42.96 1.87
C ALA A 22 44.50 44.00 0.94
N ALA A 23 45.44 43.60 0.08
CA ALA A 23 46.18 44.51 -0.78
C ALA A 23 45.71 44.56 -2.26
N TRP A 24 44.71 43.83 -2.63
CA TRP A 24 44.22 43.76 -4.03
C TRP A 24 42.88 44.47 -4.27
N MET A 25 42.30 45.12 -3.25
CA MET A 25 41.01 45.83 -3.36
C MET A 25 41.09 47.37 -3.43
N LEU A 26 42.24 47.94 -3.72
CA LEU A 26 42.43 49.41 -3.74
C LEU A 26 42.95 49.99 -5.07
N SER A 27 42.64 49.37 -6.21
CA SER A 27 42.93 49.99 -7.48
C SER A 27 41.89 49.60 -8.56
N LEU A 28 40.67 50.07 -8.43
CA LEU A 28 39.77 50.21 -9.56
C LEU A 28 39.19 51.62 -9.52
N SER A 29 39.78 52.44 -10.35
CA SER A 29 39.41 53.83 -10.64
C SER A 29 37.91 53.95 -10.94
N PHE A 30 37.32 54.95 -10.32
CA PHE A 30 36.06 55.54 -10.73
C PHE A 30 36.22 56.12 -12.14
N ALA A 31 35.48 55.56 -13.07
CA ALA A 31 35.15 56.19 -14.33
C ALA A 31 33.67 56.48 -14.33
N ASP A 32 33.35 57.79 -14.28
CA ASP A 32 32.02 58.33 -14.49
C ASP A 32 31.40 57.78 -15.79
N ALA A 33 30.24 57.17 -15.67
CA ALA A 33 29.32 56.99 -16.77
C ALA A 33 27.89 57.19 -16.27
N ALA A 34 27.22 58.18 -16.79
CA ALA A 34 25.89 58.64 -16.52
C ALA A 34 24.80 57.57 -16.57
N PRO A 35 23.69 57.69 -15.81
CA PRO A 35 22.68 56.65 -15.74
C PRO A 35 21.68 56.74 -16.88
N PRO A 36 21.43 55.65 -17.61
CA PRO A 36 20.19 55.54 -18.34
C PRO A 36 19.25 54.54 -17.70
N GLN A 37 18.09 54.99 -17.36
CA GLN A 37 16.86 54.20 -17.41
C GLN A 37 16.64 53.12 -16.34
N ARG A 38 16.70 53.50 -15.06
CA ARG A 38 16.33 52.64 -13.93
C ARG A 38 14.85 52.18 -13.94
N ARG A 39 13.98 52.83 -14.73
CA ARG A 39 12.50 52.60 -14.69
C ARG A 39 12.06 51.35 -15.43
N ASN A 40 12.82 50.91 -16.43
CA ASN A 40 12.42 49.71 -17.19
C ASN A 40 13.06 48.39 -16.66
N TRP A 41 14.09 48.50 -15.84
CA TRP A 41 14.75 47.29 -15.29
C TRP A 41 13.95 46.69 -14.14
N CYS A 42 13.39 47.52 -13.27
CA CYS A 42 12.50 47.03 -12.21
C CYS A 42 11.22 46.41 -12.78
N GLN A 43 10.65 47.00 -13.85
CA GLN A 43 9.49 46.39 -14.53
C GLN A 43 9.80 45.05 -15.18
N ARG A 44 11.00 44.89 -15.76
CA ARG A 44 11.42 43.62 -16.37
C ARG A 44 11.68 42.53 -15.31
N ILE A 45 12.26 42.88 -14.17
CA ILE A 45 12.48 41.96 -13.06
C ILE A 45 11.15 41.52 -12.43
N VAL A 46 10.19 42.43 -12.26
CA VAL A 46 8.85 42.09 -11.74
C VAL A 46 8.07 41.23 -12.72
N LEU A 47 8.15 41.48 -14.02
CA LEU A 47 7.50 40.68 -15.06
C LEU A 47 8.12 39.26 -15.18
N THR A 48 9.44 39.14 -15.07
CA THR A 48 10.09 37.81 -15.08
C THR A 48 9.82 37.02 -13.80
N ALA A 49 9.78 37.67 -12.64
CA ALA A 49 9.40 37.04 -11.38
C ALA A 49 7.93 36.57 -11.39
N LEU A 50 7.02 37.35 -11.99
CA LEU A 50 5.61 37.01 -12.14
C LEU A 50 5.41 35.82 -13.11
N LEU A 51 6.17 35.78 -14.22
CA LEU A 51 6.15 34.66 -15.17
C LEU A 51 6.74 33.37 -14.57
N LEU A 52 7.80 33.49 -13.75
CA LEU A 52 8.39 32.32 -13.06
C LEU A 52 7.48 31.77 -11.96
N SER A 53 6.72 32.63 -11.26
CA SER A 53 5.77 32.18 -10.24
C SER A 53 4.54 31.49 -10.84
N LEU A 54 4.13 31.86 -12.05
CA LEU A 54 2.99 31.27 -12.75
C LEU A 54 3.31 29.87 -13.30
N SER A 55 4.58 29.57 -13.62
CA SER A 55 4.99 28.24 -14.09
C SER A 55 5.11 27.20 -12.99
N MET A 56 5.16 27.59 -11.71
CA MET A 56 5.17 26.67 -10.57
C MET A 56 3.79 26.10 -10.21
N LEU A 57 2.70 26.69 -10.69
CA LEU A 57 1.34 26.20 -10.38
C LEU A 57 0.88 25.05 -11.27
N THR A 58 1.59 24.71 -12.34
CA THR A 58 1.20 23.62 -13.24
C THR A 58 1.80 22.26 -12.89
N ALA A 59 2.66 22.18 -11.86
CA ALA A 59 3.38 20.95 -11.51
C ALA A 59 2.60 19.96 -10.63
N CYS A 60 1.38 20.26 -10.20
CA CYS A 60 0.62 19.41 -9.28
C CYS A 60 -0.56 18.65 -9.91
N MET A 61 -0.72 18.64 -11.23
CA MET A 61 -1.71 17.77 -11.88
C MET A 61 -1.06 16.48 -12.41
N HIS A 62 -0.40 15.73 -11.52
CA HIS A 62 -0.22 14.30 -11.76
C HIS A 62 -1.54 13.61 -11.43
N ALA A 63 -2.41 13.51 -12.40
CA ALA A 63 -3.51 12.55 -12.34
C ALA A 63 -2.87 11.16 -12.16
N PRO A 64 -3.28 10.35 -11.17
CA PRO A 64 -2.82 8.97 -11.11
C PRO A 64 -3.18 8.33 -12.43
N ARG A 65 -2.15 7.92 -13.22
CA ARG A 65 -2.34 7.09 -14.40
C ARG A 65 -2.90 5.76 -13.91
N THR A 66 -4.21 5.62 -13.94
CA THR A 66 -4.85 4.30 -13.91
C THR A 66 -4.31 3.58 -15.13
N PRO A 67 -3.61 2.45 -15.01
CA PRO A 67 -3.19 1.69 -16.18
C PRO A 67 -4.44 1.35 -16.97
N ALA A 68 -4.52 1.85 -18.21
CA ALA A 68 -5.59 1.53 -19.14
C ALA A 68 -5.52 0.02 -19.40
N GLY A 69 -6.50 -0.73 -18.87
CA GLY A 69 -6.56 -2.18 -19.03
C GLY A 69 -6.76 -2.98 -17.73
N SER A 70 -6.74 -2.37 -16.55
CA SER A 70 -7.27 -3.05 -15.37
C SER A 70 -8.79 -3.01 -15.46
N ALA A 71 -9.42 -4.12 -15.85
CA ALA A 71 -10.79 -4.39 -15.45
C ALA A 71 -10.89 -3.93 -14.00
N GLN A 72 -11.85 -3.07 -13.70
CA GLN A 72 -12.00 -2.48 -12.36
C GLN A 72 -12.04 -3.65 -11.39
N ALA A 73 -10.95 -3.83 -10.64
CA ALA A 73 -10.87 -4.97 -9.74
C ALA A 73 -11.96 -4.78 -8.72
N ASP A 74 -12.87 -5.71 -8.65
CA ASP A 74 -13.93 -5.68 -7.65
C ASP A 74 -13.29 -5.67 -6.27
N ILE A 75 -13.78 -4.80 -5.41
CA ILE A 75 -13.30 -4.66 -4.05
C ILE A 75 -14.46 -4.89 -3.10
N TRP A 76 -14.32 -5.91 -2.27
CA TRP A 76 -15.27 -6.21 -1.21
C TRP A 76 -14.61 -6.05 0.14
N SER A 77 -15.33 -5.48 1.07
CA SER A 77 -14.91 -5.38 2.47
C SER A 77 -16.05 -5.75 3.39
N GLY A 78 -15.69 -6.17 4.59
CA GLY A 78 -16.67 -6.57 5.58
C GLY A 78 -16.08 -7.40 6.70
N ARG A 79 -16.91 -8.26 7.25
CA ARG A 79 -16.53 -9.22 8.29
C ARG A 79 -16.85 -10.63 7.85
N LEU A 80 -15.95 -11.54 8.16
CA LEU A 80 -16.18 -12.96 7.95
C LEU A 80 -16.01 -13.73 9.28
N SER A 81 -16.72 -14.82 9.41
CA SER A 81 -16.49 -15.81 10.46
C SER A 81 -16.53 -17.20 9.83
N LEU A 82 -15.54 -18.01 10.17
CA LEU A 82 -15.42 -19.40 9.75
C LEU A 82 -15.37 -20.27 10.99
N GLN A 83 -16.24 -21.26 11.06
CA GLN A 83 -16.21 -22.29 12.08
C GLN A 83 -15.99 -23.64 11.43
N VAL A 84 -14.94 -24.33 11.85
CA VAL A 84 -14.60 -25.67 11.38
C VAL A 84 -14.86 -26.67 12.51
N HIS A 85 -15.76 -27.62 12.26
CA HIS A 85 -16.16 -28.66 13.23
C HIS A 85 -15.14 -29.81 13.25
N SER A 86 -13.89 -29.44 13.54
CA SER A 86 -12.79 -30.40 13.81
C SER A 86 -12.72 -30.72 15.31
N GLU A 87 -11.86 -31.63 15.68
CA GLU A 87 -11.54 -31.91 17.08
C GLU A 87 -10.10 -31.49 17.38
N PRO A 88 -9.90 -30.38 18.12
CA PRO A 88 -10.88 -29.46 18.68
C PRO A 88 -11.57 -28.56 17.62
N VAL A 89 -12.74 -28.02 17.93
CA VAL A 89 -13.44 -27.06 17.07
C VAL A 89 -12.59 -25.81 16.88
N GLN A 90 -12.44 -25.38 15.65
CA GLN A 90 -11.72 -24.16 15.30
C GLN A 90 -12.71 -23.07 14.89
N SER A 91 -12.52 -21.87 15.42
CA SER A 91 -13.33 -20.71 15.09
C SER A 91 -12.44 -19.52 14.78
N PHE A 92 -12.71 -18.86 13.68
CA PHE A 92 -11.99 -17.70 13.23
C PHE A 92 -12.97 -16.58 12.86
N SER A 93 -12.67 -15.34 13.24
CA SER A 93 -13.44 -14.16 12.86
C SER A 93 -12.52 -12.98 12.63
N ALA A 94 -12.72 -12.28 11.51
CA ALA A 94 -11.89 -11.14 11.12
C ALA A 94 -12.66 -10.14 10.26
N GLY A 95 -12.19 -8.89 10.21
CA GLY A 95 -12.45 -8.00 9.11
C GLY A 95 -11.71 -8.49 7.86
N PHE A 96 -12.27 -8.29 6.68
CA PHE A 96 -11.61 -8.65 5.44
C PHE A 96 -11.71 -7.53 4.40
N GLU A 97 -10.70 -7.47 3.55
CA GLU A 97 -10.70 -6.72 2.30
C GLU A 97 -10.21 -7.66 1.21
N LEU A 98 -11.04 -7.89 0.21
CA LEU A 98 -10.78 -8.78 -0.92
C LEU A 98 -10.78 -7.97 -2.20
N LYS A 99 -9.72 -8.11 -3.00
CA LYS A 99 -9.55 -7.43 -4.29
C LYS A 99 -9.18 -8.40 -5.39
N GLY A 100 -9.65 -8.14 -6.60
CA GLY A 100 -9.20 -8.85 -7.79
C GLY A 100 -10.19 -9.88 -8.30
N SER A 101 -9.70 -11.05 -8.63
CA SER A 101 -10.45 -12.14 -9.23
C SER A 101 -9.98 -13.50 -8.69
N PRO A 102 -10.66 -14.62 -9.01
CA PRO A 102 -10.16 -15.94 -8.63
C PRO A 102 -8.75 -16.26 -9.14
N ALA A 103 -8.37 -15.70 -10.31
CA ALA A 103 -7.06 -15.96 -10.92
C ALA A 103 -5.94 -15.14 -10.28
N GLN A 104 -6.24 -13.91 -9.87
CA GLN A 104 -5.24 -13.03 -9.24
C GLN A 104 -5.91 -12.03 -8.30
N GLY A 105 -5.34 -11.84 -7.13
CA GLY A 105 -5.95 -10.93 -6.17
C GLY A 105 -5.16 -10.78 -4.88
N GLU A 106 -5.80 -10.10 -3.96
CA GLU A 106 -5.29 -9.82 -2.63
C GLU A 106 -6.41 -9.97 -1.60
N LEU A 107 -6.12 -10.65 -0.50
CA LEU A 107 -6.98 -10.76 0.67
C LEU A 107 -6.21 -10.24 1.89
N LEU A 108 -6.77 -9.24 2.53
CA LEU A 108 -6.28 -8.74 3.80
C LEU A 108 -7.27 -9.15 4.90
N LEU A 109 -6.77 -9.74 5.97
CA LEU A 109 -7.56 -10.00 7.17
C LEU A 109 -7.07 -9.13 8.32
N SER A 110 -8.01 -8.56 9.07
CA SER A 110 -7.74 -7.67 10.19
C SER A 110 -8.50 -8.09 11.45
N SER A 111 -7.89 -7.81 12.59
CA SER A 111 -8.56 -7.95 13.88
C SER A 111 -9.65 -6.88 14.04
N PRO A 112 -10.59 -7.03 15.02
CA PRO A 112 -11.58 -6.00 15.34
C PRO A 112 -10.95 -4.64 15.72
N LEU A 113 -9.69 -4.62 16.13
CA LEU A 113 -8.94 -3.41 16.45
C LEU A 113 -8.22 -2.81 15.24
N GLY A 114 -8.38 -3.39 14.03
CA GLY A 114 -7.78 -2.90 12.80
C GLY A 114 -6.34 -3.38 12.55
N ASN A 115 -5.76 -4.21 13.41
CA ASN A 115 -4.42 -4.76 13.16
C ASN A 115 -4.49 -5.82 12.08
N THR A 116 -3.57 -5.78 11.13
CA THR A 116 -3.43 -6.83 10.11
C THR A 116 -3.07 -8.16 10.76
N LEU A 117 -3.88 -9.19 10.54
CA LEU A 117 -3.64 -10.55 10.97
C LEU A 117 -2.84 -11.32 9.92
N LEU A 118 -3.27 -11.20 8.67
CA LEU A 118 -2.60 -11.78 7.52
C LEU A 118 -2.87 -11.00 6.25
N ALA A 119 -1.96 -11.10 5.29
CA ALA A 119 -2.14 -10.66 3.93
C ALA A 119 -1.81 -11.83 2.98
N ALA A 120 -2.74 -12.14 2.09
CA ALA A 120 -2.55 -13.14 1.04
C ALA A 120 -2.61 -12.47 -0.32
N ARG A 121 -1.66 -12.79 -1.20
CA ARG A 121 -1.65 -12.38 -2.60
C ARG A 121 -1.50 -13.60 -3.46
N TRP A 122 -2.19 -13.64 -4.57
CA TRP A 122 -2.10 -14.76 -5.50
C TRP A 122 -2.10 -14.31 -6.95
N THR A 123 -1.47 -15.15 -7.74
CA THR A 123 -1.42 -15.12 -9.19
C THR A 123 -1.73 -16.54 -9.70
N PRO A 124 -1.84 -16.76 -11.02
CA PRO A 124 -1.99 -18.12 -11.54
C PRO A 124 -0.80 -19.04 -11.26
N LEU A 125 0.36 -18.50 -10.87
CA LEU A 125 1.60 -19.26 -10.68
C LEU A 125 1.93 -19.56 -9.22
N GLU A 126 1.52 -18.70 -8.31
CA GLU A 126 1.81 -18.85 -6.88
C GLU A 126 0.83 -18.09 -6.00
N ALA A 127 0.75 -18.47 -4.74
CA ALA A 127 0.13 -17.69 -3.69
C ALA A 127 1.14 -17.44 -2.55
N VAL A 128 1.13 -16.23 -2.02
CA VAL A 128 2.01 -15.78 -0.96
C VAL A 128 1.16 -15.35 0.23
N LEU A 129 1.48 -15.88 1.40
CA LEU A 129 0.89 -15.51 2.68
C LEU A 129 1.93 -14.77 3.51
N GLU A 130 1.57 -13.61 4.00
CA GLU A 130 2.30 -12.88 5.02
C GLU A 130 1.49 -12.88 6.31
N GLU A 131 2.04 -13.46 7.37
CA GLU A 131 1.42 -13.59 8.67
C GLU A 131 2.46 -13.38 9.78
N SER A 132 2.23 -12.41 10.66
CA SER A 132 3.14 -12.10 11.77
C SER A 132 4.60 -11.88 11.33
N GLY A 133 4.81 -11.24 10.19
CA GLY A 133 6.12 -10.98 9.60
C GLY A 133 6.80 -12.20 8.96
N LYS A 134 6.11 -13.34 8.89
CA LYS A 134 6.59 -14.55 8.19
C LYS A 134 5.93 -14.65 6.82
N ILE A 135 6.72 -14.97 5.81
CA ILE A 135 6.25 -15.17 4.45
C ILE A 135 6.27 -16.67 4.14
N ARG A 136 5.13 -17.19 3.68
CA ARG A 136 4.98 -18.56 3.18
C ARG A 136 4.49 -18.52 1.73
N ARG A 137 5.00 -19.44 0.90
CA ARG A 137 4.61 -19.58 -0.50
C ARG A 137 3.90 -20.89 -0.73
N PHE A 138 2.90 -20.85 -1.60
CA PHE A 138 2.05 -21.98 -1.95
C PHE A 138 1.91 -22.03 -3.47
N SER A 139 1.60 -23.21 -4.00
CA SER A 139 1.40 -23.42 -5.44
C SER A 139 0.18 -22.66 -5.98
N HIS A 140 -0.85 -22.49 -5.15
CA HIS A 140 -2.10 -21.79 -5.48
C HIS A 140 -2.84 -21.36 -4.21
N ILE A 141 -3.81 -20.45 -4.39
CA ILE A 141 -4.55 -19.82 -3.28
C ILE A 141 -5.38 -20.82 -2.47
N ASP A 142 -5.97 -21.82 -3.10
CA ASP A 142 -6.80 -22.81 -2.38
C ASP A 142 -5.96 -23.65 -1.42
N ALA A 143 -4.73 -24.02 -1.81
CA ALA A 143 -3.79 -24.69 -0.92
C ALA A 143 -3.38 -23.81 0.28
N LEU A 144 -3.21 -22.52 0.04
CA LEU A 144 -2.94 -21.55 1.12
C LEU A 144 -4.10 -21.53 2.13
N ILE A 145 -5.33 -21.41 1.65
CA ILE A 145 -6.52 -21.34 2.53
C ILE A 145 -6.69 -22.63 3.31
N GLU A 146 -6.59 -23.79 2.66
CA GLU A 146 -6.76 -25.09 3.31
C GLU A 146 -5.73 -25.29 4.43
N GLN A 147 -4.46 -24.97 4.17
CA GLN A 147 -3.42 -25.09 5.20
C GLN A 147 -3.56 -24.07 6.34
N SER A 148 -4.14 -22.91 6.08
CA SER A 148 -4.28 -21.86 7.09
C SER A 148 -5.53 -22.01 7.93
N THR A 149 -6.61 -22.57 7.38
CA THR A 149 -7.91 -22.66 8.06
C THR A 149 -8.34 -24.08 8.44
N GLY A 150 -7.63 -25.08 7.91
CA GLY A 150 -8.04 -26.50 8.06
C GLY A 150 -9.27 -26.87 7.25
N ALA A 151 -9.79 -25.97 6.43
CA ALA A 151 -10.95 -26.19 5.58
C ALA A 151 -10.70 -25.71 4.15
N ALA A 152 -10.83 -26.62 3.17
CA ALA A 152 -10.79 -26.22 1.77
C ALA A 152 -11.97 -25.30 1.46
N LEU A 153 -11.71 -24.04 1.18
CA LEU A 153 -12.67 -23.07 0.69
C LEU A 153 -12.20 -22.58 -0.69
N PRO A 154 -12.85 -22.95 -1.78
CA PRO A 154 -12.41 -22.54 -3.10
C PRO A 154 -12.66 -21.03 -3.29
N VAL A 155 -11.60 -20.30 -3.62
CA VAL A 155 -11.66 -18.86 -3.83
C VAL A 155 -12.63 -18.51 -4.95
N ALA A 156 -12.69 -19.31 -6.00
CA ALA A 156 -13.64 -19.13 -7.09
C ALA A 156 -15.11 -19.11 -6.59
N ALA A 157 -15.45 -20.00 -5.67
CA ALA A 157 -16.80 -20.01 -5.08
C ALA A 157 -17.10 -18.74 -4.30
N LEU A 158 -16.12 -18.24 -3.53
CA LEU A 158 -16.26 -16.99 -2.79
C LEU A 158 -16.55 -15.80 -3.73
N PHE A 159 -15.82 -15.66 -4.83
CA PHE A 159 -16.08 -14.64 -5.83
C PHE A 159 -17.46 -14.82 -6.49
N ASP A 160 -17.85 -16.05 -6.82
CA ASP A 160 -19.18 -16.32 -7.38
C ASP A 160 -20.28 -15.88 -6.42
N TRP A 161 -20.18 -16.19 -5.13
CA TRP A 161 -21.17 -15.80 -4.14
C TRP A 161 -21.26 -14.28 -3.96
N LEU A 162 -20.11 -13.59 -3.97
CA LEU A 162 -20.05 -12.14 -3.89
C LEU A 162 -20.72 -11.46 -5.10
N HIS A 163 -20.71 -12.13 -6.26
CA HIS A 163 -21.42 -11.70 -7.46
C HIS A 163 -22.87 -12.22 -7.54
N GLY A 164 -23.39 -12.81 -6.47
CA GLY A 164 -24.75 -13.32 -6.44
C GLY A 164 -24.99 -14.61 -7.24
N LYS A 165 -23.91 -15.32 -7.60
CA LYS A 165 -24.00 -16.58 -8.33
C LYS A 165 -24.00 -17.75 -7.35
N PRO A 166 -25.14 -18.41 -7.11
CA PRO A 166 -25.17 -19.59 -6.26
C PRO A 166 -24.46 -20.74 -6.99
N GLY A 167 -23.51 -21.35 -6.34
CA GLY A 167 -22.79 -22.49 -6.87
C GLY A 167 -22.45 -23.49 -5.77
N GLN A 168 -22.59 -24.78 -6.06
CA GLN A 168 -22.03 -25.84 -5.22
C GLN A 168 -20.62 -26.14 -5.71
N GLN A 169 -19.65 -25.78 -4.91
CA GLN A 169 -18.24 -26.07 -5.22
C GLN A 169 -17.59 -26.78 -4.02
N GLN A 170 -16.96 -27.92 -4.30
CA GLN A 170 -16.23 -28.69 -3.29
C GLN A 170 -17.02 -28.97 -1.99
N GLY A 171 -18.32 -29.26 -2.14
CA GLY A 171 -19.20 -29.55 -1.00
C GLY A 171 -19.75 -28.37 -0.22
N TRP A 172 -19.39 -27.14 -0.62
CA TRP A 172 -19.98 -25.92 -0.09
C TRP A 172 -21.34 -25.63 -0.73
N ASN A 173 -22.30 -25.21 0.08
CA ASN A 173 -23.61 -24.72 -0.33
C ASN A 173 -23.82 -23.34 0.27
N ALA A 174 -24.03 -22.32 -0.57
CA ALA A 174 -24.22 -20.96 -0.13
C ALA A 174 -25.71 -20.57 -0.17
N ASP A 175 -26.15 -19.92 0.89
CA ASP A 175 -27.42 -19.19 0.95
C ASP A 175 -27.16 -17.71 0.67
N LEU A 176 -27.66 -17.23 -0.45
CA LEU A 176 -27.57 -15.86 -0.94
C LEU A 176 -28.86 -15.07 -0.77
N GLY A 177 -29.86 -15.62 -0.06
CA GLY A 177 -31.17 -14.98 0.13
C GLY A 177 -31.10 -13.62 0.82
N GLN A 178 -30.01 -13.34 1.51
CA GLN A 178 -29.77 -12.06 2.19
C GLN A 178 -28.60 -11.23 1.57
N LEU A 179 -28.21 -11.55 0.34
CA LEU A 179 -27.12 -10.83 -0.31
C LEU A 179 -27.42 -9.34 -0.53
N ALA A 180 -28.68 -9.01 -0.85
CA ALA A 180 -29.11 -7.61 -0.96
C ALA A 180 -28.94 -6.80 0.35
N GLN A 181 -28.90 -7.50 1.50
CA GLN A 181 -28.58 -6.91 2.81
C GLN A 181 -27.11 -7.07 3.18
N GLY A 182 -26.27 -7.50 2.23
CA GLY A 182 -24.84 -7.70 2.43
C GLY A 182 -24.49 -8.94 3.24
N ARG A 183 -25.37 -9.96 3.32
CA ARG A 183 -25.12 -11.16 4.11
C ARG A 183 -25.08 -12.41 3.24
N ILE A 184 -24.04 -13.23 3.46
CA ILE A 184 -23.86 -14.53 2.82
C ILE A 184 -23.63 -15.56 3.92
N SER A 185 -24.30 -16.71 3.81
CA SER A 185 -24.05 -17.88 4.65
C SER A 185 -23.70 -19.06 3.77
N ALA A 186 -22.63 -19.76 4.08
CA ALA A 186 -22.26 -20.96 3.35
C ALA A 186 -21.88 -22.08 4.30
N GLN A 187 -22.26 -23.31 3.94
CA GLN A 187 -22.00 -24.50 4.75
C GLN A 187 -21.37 -25.59 3.92
N ARG A 188 -20.41 -26.28 4.50
CA ARG A 188 -19.82 -27.49 3.95
C ARG A 188 -20.10 -28.66 4.85
N SER A 189 -20.83 -29.66 4.34
CA SER A 189 -21.10 -30.88 5.06
C SER A 189 -20.15 -32.03 4.67
N LYS A 190 -19.65 -32.02 3.44
CA LYS A 190 -18.66 -32.98 2.90
C LYS A 190 -17.72 -32.26 1.93
N PRO A 191 -16.40 -32.64 1.86
CA PRO A 191 -15.75 -33.59 2.76
C PRO A 191 -15.65 -33.06 4.20
N LEU A 192 -15.40 -33.96 5.16
CA LEU A 192 -15.12 -33.58 6.54
C LEU A 192 -13.79 -32.81 6.64
N PRO A 193 -13.64 -31.96 7.66
CA PRO A 193 -14.60 -31.55 8.69
C PRO A 193 -15.70 -30.66 8.12
N ARG A 194 -16.89 -30.68 8.78
CA ARG A 194 -17.94 -29.69 8.48
C ARG A 194 -17.43 -28.30 8.75
N ALA A 195 -17.93 -27.33 7.96
CA ALA A 195 -17.56 -25.94 8.16
C ALA A 195 -18.74 -25.00 7.85
N ASP A 196 -18.83 -23.93 8.62
CA ASP A 196 -19.80 -22.86 8.45
C ASP A 196 -19.06 -21.55 8.21
N LEU A 197 -19.38 -20.86 7.12
CA LEU A 197 -18.86 -19.55 6.76
C LEU A 197 -20.00 -18.53 6.79
N ARG A 198 -19.78 -17.40 7.44
CA ARG A 198 -20.66 -16.25 7.41
C ARG A 198 -19.88 -15.02 6.98
N ILE A 199 -20.48 -14.25 6.08
CA ILE A 199 -19.90 -13.00 5.57
C ILE A 199 -20.96 -11.91 5.76
N VAL A 200 -20.50 -10.76 6.24
CA VAL A 200 -21.27 -9.52 6.32
C VAL A 200 -20.47 -8.45 5.62
N LEU A 201 -20.98 -7.97 4.49
CA LEU A 201 -20.37 -6.92 3.68
C LEU A 201 -20.63 -5.54 4.30
N ASP A 202 -19.66 -4.63 4.24
CA ASP A 202 -19.83 -3.24 4.67
C ASP A 202 -20.75 -2.46 3.72
N ARG A 203 -20.81 -2.88 2.46
CA ARG A 203 -21.72 -2.37 1.44
C ARG A 203 -22.46 -3.55 0.82
N PRO A 204 -23.76 -3.39 0.51
CA PRO A 204 -24.47 -4.41 -0.26
C PRO A 204 -23.70 -4.72 -1.57
N ALA A 205 -23.78 -5.97 -2.01
CA ALA A 205 -23.26 -6.33 -3.32
C ALA A 205 -23.96 -5.51 -4.41
N PRO A 206 -23.26 -5.11 -5.49
CA PRO A 206 -23.82 -4.33 -6.57
C PRO A 206 -24.93 -5.07 -7.31
#